data_393a9d3280303239ae8b93715d673059
#
_entry.id   393a9d3280303239ae8b93715d673059
#
_cell.length_a   1.000
_cell.length_b   1.000
_cell.length_c   1.000
_cell.angle_alpha   90.00
_cell.angle_beta   90.00
_cell.angle_gamma   90.00
#
_symmetry.space_group_name_H-M   'P 1'
#
loop_
_entity.id
_entity.type
_entity.pdbx_description
1 polymer ?
#
loop_
_entity_poly.entity_id
_entity_poly.type
_entity_poly.pdbx_seq_one_letter_code
_entity_poly.pdbx_strand_id
1 'polypeptide(L)'
;LIVVSRDLVTFRHLHPEQTGDGGWSVKITLDDPGAYRAFADFAPAGGEGMTLGADLLVAGDHRPGPLPEPTRTAKVGDYTVTLEGDLVPGRERTLTLTVTKDGAPVTDLQPYLGAYGHLVALRAGDLAYLHVHPDGGPGDGKTPPGPEITFHTTVPSTGDYRLFLDFKHDGKVRTADFTVRAGAGRPRPTAEPHDHPSHGGHEH
;
A
#
# COMPACT_ATOMS: atom_id res chain seq x y z
N LEU A 1 9.52 -11.42 -0.80
CA LEU A 1 10.22 -10.87 -1.97
C LEU A 1 9.26 -10.02 -2.78
N ILE A 2 9.60 -8.77 -2.99
CA ILE A 2 8.87 -7.85 -3.87
C ILE A 2 9.67 -7.68 -5.17
N VAL A 3 9.00 -7.76 -6.31
CA VAL A 3 9.59 -7.39 -7.60
C VAL A 3 8.70 -6.35 -8.26
N VAL A 4 9.28 -5.22 -8.63
CA VAL A 4 8.56 -4.08 -9.18
C VAL A 4 9.29 -3.53 -10.40
N SER A 5 8.54 -3.13 -11.45
CA SER A 5 9.11 -2.41 -12.57
C SER A 5 9.55 -1.00 -12.17
N ARG A 6 10.56 -0.44 -12.85
CA ARG A 6 11.06 0.91 -12.53
C ARG A 6 10.04 2.02 -12.73
N ASP A 7 9.03 1.81 -13.56
CA ASP A 7 7.89 2.71 -13.76
C ASP A 7 6.74 2.49 -12.75
N LEU A 8 6.90 1.53 -11.82
CA LEU A 8 5.93 1.21 -10.77
C LEU A 8 4.55 0.73 -11.28
N VAL A 9 4.50 0.19 -12.50
CA VAL A 9 3.28 -0.35 -13.11
C VAL A 9 3.13 -1.84 -12.80
N THR A 10 4.22 -2.61 -12.94
CA THR A 10 4.22 -4.05 -12.64
C THR A 10 4.71 -4.28 -11.21
N PHE A 11 3.90 -4.97 -10.41
CA PHE A 11 4.22 -5.35 -9.03
C PHE A 11 3.97 -6.85 -8.84
N ARG A 12 4.89 -7.52 -8.15
CA ARG A 12 4.76 -8.92 -7.74
C ARG A 12 5.21 -9.08 -6.31
N HIS A 13 4.37 -9.67 -5.48
CA HIS A 13 4.72 -10.10 -4.13
C HIS A 13 4.84 -11.62 -4.13
N LEU A 14 6.01 -12.12 -3.82
CA LEU A 14 6.39 -13.51 -3.95
C LEU A 14 6.95 -14.05 -2.64
N HIS A 15 6.74 -15.33 -2.40
CA HIS A 15 7.24 -16.03 -1.21
C HIS A 15 8.21 -17.12 -1.65
N PRO A 16 9.54 -16.84 -1.58
CA PRO A 16 10.56 -17.85 -1.83
C PRO A 16 10.48 -18.99 -0.81
N GLU A 17 10.79 -20.19 -1.25
CA GLU A 17 10.93 -21.36 -0.42
C GLU A 17 12.41 -21.64 -0.15
N GLN A 18 12.72 -22.12 1.06
CA GLN A 18 14.09 -22.46 1.42
C GLN A 18 14.53 -23.71 0.68
N THR A 19 15.71 -23.66 0.07
CA THR A 19 16.35 -24.80 -0.59
C THR A 19 17.23 -25.57 0.40
N GLY A 20 17.50 -26.86 0.09
CA GLY A 20 18.26 -27.73 1.00
C GLY A 20 19.73 -27.33 1.21
N ASP A 21 20.25 -26.39 0.42
CA ASP A 21 21.61 -25.81 0.53
C ASP A 21 21.66 -24.51 1.32
N GLY A 22 20.53 -24.10 1.94
CA GLY A 22 20.40 -22.86 2.69
C GLY A 22 20.05 -21.64 1.84
N GLY A 23 19.86 -21.80 0.54
CA GLY A 23 19.37 -20.78 -0.36
C GLY A 23 17.83 -20.59 -0.26
N TRP A 24 17.33 -19.61 -0.99
CA TRP A 24 15.90 -19.34 -1.16
C TRP A 24 15.58 -19.23 -2.65
N SER A 25 14.52 -19.86 -3.10
CA SER A 25 14.13 -19.81 -4.50
C SER A 25 12.63 -19.59 -4.68
N VAL A 26 12.28 -18.86 -5.74
CA VAL A 26 10.92 -18.71 -6.23
C VAL A 26 10.93 -18.56 -7.74
N LYS A 27 9.96 -19.16 -8.40
CA LYS A 27 9.79 -18.99 -9.85
C LYS A 27 8.99 -17.72 -10.10
N ILE A 28 9.52 -16.84 -10.96
CA ILE A 28 8.84 -15.64 -11.42
C ILE A 28 8.79 -15.61 -12.94
N THR A 29 7.71 -15.09 -13.50
CA THR A 29 7.58 -14.73 -14.90
C THR A 29 7.40 -13.22 -14.99
N LEU A 30 8.26 -12.58 -15.76
CA LEU A 30 8.19 -11.15 -16.09
C LEU A 30 7.96 -11.07 -17.61
N ASP A 31 6.72 -10.78 -18.00
CA ASP A 31 6.30 -10.82 -19.41
C ASP A 31 6.69 -9.54 -20.17
N ASP A 32 6.81 -8.42 -19.44
CA ASP A 32 7.14 -7.13 -20.04
C ASP A 32 8.65 -6.88 -20.02
N PRO A 33 9.27 -6.46 -21.15
CA PRO A 33 10.65 -6.00 -21.18
C PRO A 33 10.85 -4.81 -20.24
N GLY A 34 12.08 -4.62 -19.76
CA GLY A 34 12.40 -3.43 -18.98
C GLY A 34 13.27 -3.68 -17.76
N ALA A 35 13.44 -2.63 -16.99
CA ALA A 35 14.17 -2.67 -15.74
C ALA A 35 13.23 -2.88 -14.56
N TYR A 36 13.58 -3.83 -13.73
CA TYR A 36 12.88 -4.17 -12.48
C TYR A 36 13.83 -4.06 -11.30
N ARG A 37 13.26 -3.90 -10.13
CA ARG A 37 13.99 -4.02 -8.87
C ARG A 37 13.33 -5.07 -7.99
N ALA A 38 14.14 -5.98 -7.49
CA ALA A 38 13.76 -6.95 -6.49
C ALA A 38 14.15 -6.45 -5.10
N PHE A 39 13.27 -6.59 -4.12
CA PHE A 39 13.53 -6.32 -2.70
C PHE A 39 13.30 -7.61 -1.92
N ALA A 40 14.36 -8.12 -1.31
CA ALA A 40 14.29 -9.25 -0.39
C ALA A 40 14.26 -8.70 1.04
N ASP A 41 13.13 -8.94 1.72
CA ASP A 41 12.91 -8.59 3.11
C ASP A 41 13.01 -9.85 3.95
N PHE A 42 13.98 -9.92 4.85
CA PHE A 42 14.28 -11.12 5.64
C PHE A 42 15.00 -10.78 6.94
N ALA A 43 14.91 -11.71 7.89
CA ALA A 43 15.68 -11.67 9.11
C ALA A 43 16.68 -12.83 9.12
N PRO A 44 18.01 -12.57 9.11
CA PRO A 44 19.00 -13.63 9.25
C PRO A 44 18.95 -14.23 10.67
N ALA A 45 19.36 -15.49 10.79
CA ALA A 45 19.38 -16.14 12.09
C ALA A 45 20.27 -15.37 13.08
N GLY A 46 19.68 -14.91 14.19
CA GLY A 46 20.37 -14.12 15.22
C GLY A 46 20.67 -12.66 14.84
N GLY A 47 20.12 -12.17 13.74
CA GLY A 47 20.26 -10.79 13.28
C GLY A 47 18.95 -10.03 13.24
N GLU A 48 19.04 -8.71 13.01
CA GLU A 48 17.87 -7.86 12.77
C GLU A 48 17.33 -8.03 11.35
N GLY A 49 16.04 -7.75 11.16
CA GLY A 49 15.41 -7.71 9.85
C GLY A 49 16.07 -6.68 8.94
N MET A 50 16.26 -7.04 7.68
CA MET A 50 16.84 -6.15 6.67
C MET A 50 16.17 -6.34 5.32
N THR A 51 16.23 -5.29 4.50
CA THR A 51 15.80 -5.33 3.10
C THR A 51 17.01 -5.14 2.19
N LEU A 52 17.23 -6.08 1.29
CA LEU A 52 18.25 -5.97 0.24
C LEU A 52 17.59 -5.79 -1.12
N GLY A 53 18.21 -5.00 -1.99
CA GLY A 53 17.68 -4.72 -3.32
C GLY A 53 18.65 -5.13 -4.42
N ALA A 54 18.12 -5.71 -5.51
CA ALA A 54 18.86 -6.05 -6.72
C ALA A 54 18.09 -5.62 -7.96
N ASP A 55 18.82 -5.16 -8.98
CA ASP A 55 18.22 -4.81 -10.27
C ASP A 55 18.13 -6.05 -11.16
N LEU A 56 17.02 -6.18 -11.88
CA LEU A 56 16.76 -7.21 -12.87
C LEU A 56 16.46 -6.53 -14.20
N LEU A 57 16.97 -7.09 -15.29
CA LEU A 57 16.75 -6.58 -16.63
C LEU A 57 16.11 -7.67 -17.50
N VAL A 58 14.97 -7.35 -18.10
CA VAL A 58 14.28 -8.19 -19.08
C VAL A 58 14.50 -7.58 -20.46
N ALA A 59 15.14 -8.35 -21.36
CA ALA A 59 15.46 -7.88 -22.72
C ALA A 59 14.20 -7.68 -23.55
N GLY A 60 14.23 -6.69 -24.43
CA GLY A 60 13.17 -6.36 -25.38
C GLY A 60 12.93 -4.86 -25.49
N ASP A 61 11.97 -4.51 -26.34
CA ASP A 61 11.54 -3.12 -26.52
C ASP A 61 10.74 -2.66 -25.29
N HIS A 62 11.38 -1.89 -24.43
CA HIS A 62 10.75 -1.33 -23.24
C HIS A 62 10.23 0.09 -23.53
N ARG A 63 8.97 0.29 -23.19
CA ARG A 63 8.34 1.61 -23.15
C ARG A 63 7.79 1.84 -21.75
N PRO A 64 8.44 2.69 -20.94
CA PRO A 64 7.96 2.99 -19.60
C PRO A 64 6.54 3.53 -19.65
N GLY A 65 5.67 2.98 -18.81
CA GLY A 65 4.33 3.53 -18.59
C GLY A 65 4.41 4.84 -17.78
N PRO A 66 3.45 5.75 -17.95
CA PRO A 66 3.30 6.88 -17.05
C PRO A 66 2.91 6.38 -15.66
N LEU A 67 3.37 7.08 -14.63
CA LEU A 67 2.88 6.83 -13.28
C LEU A 67 1.34 7.00 -13.27
N PRO A 68 0.58 6.03 -12.76
CA PRO A 68 -0.87 6.16 -12.67
C PRO A 68 -1.28 7.39 -11.85
N GLU A 69 -2.37 8.05 -12.27
CA GLU A 69 -2.88 9.24 -11.59
C GLU A 69 -3.20 8.99 -10.11
N PRO A 70 -3.04 9.99 -9.25
CA PRO A 70 -3.37 9.86 -7.84
C PRO A 70 -4.82 9.43 -7.63
N THR A 71 -4.99 8.35 -6.89
CA THR A 71 -6.32 7.80 -6.55
C THR A 71 -6.33 7.26 -5.13
N ARG A 72 -7.49 7.35 -4.49
CA ARG A 72 -7.77 6.75 -3.19
C ARG A 72 -8.75 5.59 -3.29
N THR A 73 -9.05 5.16 -4.51
CA THR A 73 -9.93 4.03 -4.77
C THR A 73 -9.31 3.14 -5.83
N ALA A 74 -9.19 1.86 -5.53
CA ALA A 74 -8.71 0.83 -6.45
C ALA A 74 -9.80 -0.21 -6.69
N LYS A 75 -9.88 -0.72 -7.92
CA LYS A 75 -10.79 -1.82 -8.29
C LYS A 75 -9.97 -3.05 -8.69
N VAL A 76 -10.33 -4.20 -8.11
CA VAL A 76 -9.68 -5.49 -8.37
C VAL A 76 -10.77 -6.54 -8.58
N GLY A 77 -11.13 -6.82 -9.82
CA GLY A 77 -12.29 -7.66 -10.14
C GLY A 77 -13.57 -7.06 -9.53
N ASP A 78 -14.27 -7.84 -8.73
CA ASP A 78 -15.51 -7.45 -8.04
C ASP A 78 -15.27 -6.64 -6.75
N TYR A 79 -13.99 -6.40 -6.42
CA TYR A 79 -13.62 -5.68 -5.21
C TYR A 79 -13.32 -4.23 -5.48
N THR A 80 -13.71 -3.40 -4.51
CA THR A 80 -13.30 -2.00 -4.44
C THR A 80 -12.62 -1.79 -3.10
N VAL A 81 -11.42 -1.20 -3.13
CA VAL A 81 -10.67 -0.83 -1.93
C VAL A 81 -10.55 0.67 -1.87
N THR A 82 -10.94 1.27 -0.75
CA THR A 82 -10.79 2.71 -0.50
C THR A 82 -9.69 2.95 0.53
N LEU A 83 -8.88 3.98 0.29
CA LEU A 83 -7.77 4.39 1.14
C LEU A 83 -8.09 5.71 1.83
N GLU A 84 -8.05 5.72 3.16
CA GLU A 84 -8.15 6.90 4.00
C GLU A 84 -6.82 7.17 4.72
N GLY A 85 -6.59 8.43 5.07
CA GLY A 85 -5.34 8.89 5.70
C GLY A 85 -4.42 9.61 4.70
N ASP A 86 -3.46 10.36 5.22
CA ASP A 86 -2.51 11.15 4.43
C ASP A 86 -1.08 10.74 4.72
N LEU A 87 -0.22 10.81 3.70
CA LEU A 87 1.22 10.66 3.83
C LEU A 87 1.86 12.02 4.13
N VAL A 88 2.47 12.16 5.31
CA VAL A 88 3.15 13.39 5.72
C VAL A 88 4.61 13.08 6.03
N PRO A 89 5.58 13.68 5.31
CA PRO A 89 6.99 13.39 5.52
C PRO A 89 7.44 13.56 6.97
N GLY A 90 8.22 12.58 7.45
CA GLY A 90 8.79 12.59 8.79
C GLY A 90 7.78 12.48 9.94
N ARG A 91 6.52 12.16 9.64
CA ARG A 91 5.47 11.96 10.65
C ARG A 91 4.81 10.62 10.47
N GLU A 92 4.67 9.87 11.55
CA GLU A 92 3.84 8.67 11.54
C GLU A 92 2.39 9.04 11.25
N ARG A 93 1.78 8.27 10.35
CA ARG A 93 0.39 8.40 9.93
C ARG A 93 -0.29 7.05 9.86
N THR A 94 -1.55 7.07 10.20
CA THR A 94 -2.43 5.92 10.04
C THR A 94 -3.06 5.97 8.65
N LEU A 95 -3.01 4.84 7.95
CA LEU A 95 -3.72 4.58 6.71
C LEU A 95 -4.76 3.49 7.00
N THR A 96 -6.01 3.71 6.60
CA THR A 96 -7.08 2.72 6.69
C THR A 96 -7.52 2.36 5.28
N LEU A 97 -7.50 1.05 4.98
CA LEU A 97 -7.96 0.51 3.71
C LEU A 97 -9.22 -0.32 3.95
N THR A 98 -10.33 0.09 3.33
CA THR A 98 -11.63 -0.58 3.46
C THR A 98 -11.91 -1.40 2.23
N VAL A 99 -12.16 -2.70 2.41
CA VAL A 99 -12.43 -3.66 1.33
C VAL A 99 -13.93 -3.90 1.21
N THR A 100 -14.45 -3.71 0.00
CA THR A 100 -15.83 -4.07 -0.36
C THR A 100 -15.85 -5.01 -1.56
N LYS A 101 -16.85 -5.88 -1.66
CA LYS A 101 -17.12 -6.75 -2.80
C LYS A 101 -18.55 -6.49 -3.29
N ASP A 102 -18.72 -6.15 -4.56
CA ASP A 102 -20.02 -5.77 -5.14
C ASP A 102 -20.77 -4.70 -4.32
N GLY A 103 -20.02 -3.77 -3.71
CA GLY A 103 -20.53 -2.71 -2.86
C GLY A 103 -20.84 -3.10 -1.41
N ALA A 104 -20.74 -4.38 -1.04
CA ALA A 104 -20.92 -4.84 0.33
C ALA A 104 -19.58 -4.92 1.08
N PRO A 105 -19.52 -4.56 2.39
CA PRO A 105 -18.30 -4.69 3.18
C PRO A 105 -17.85 -6.15 3.28
N VAL A 106 -16.55 -6.42 3.13
CA VAL A 106 -15.95 -7.75 3.34
C VAL A 106 -15.54 -7.88 4.81
N THR A 107 -16.25 -8.70 5.56
CA THR A 107 -16.03 -8.87 7.02
C THR A 107 -15.39 -10.21 7.39
N ASP A 108 -14.94 -10.97 6.41
CA ASP A 108 -14.36 -12.32 6.53
C ASP A 108 -13.09 -12.49 5.71
N LEU A 109 -12.23 -11.46 5.71
CA LEU A 109 -10.90 -11.53 5.15
C LEU A 109 -10.12 -12.71 5.76
N GLN A 110 -9.40 -13.41 4.92
CA GLN A 110 -8.64 -14.59 5.35
C GLN A 110 -7.22 -14.19 5.75
N PRO A 111 -6.67 -14.81 6.78
CA PRO A 111 -5.26 -14.63 7.12
C PRO A 111 -4.34 -14.98 5.94
N TYR A 112 -3.37 -14.13 5.70
CA TYR A 112 -2.32 -14.31 4.73
C TYR A 112 -1.01 -13.84 5.34
N LEU A 113 -0.04 -14.74 5.53
CA LEU A 113 1.26 -14.47 6.15
C LEU A 113 1.18 -13.77 7.53
N GLY A 114 0.21 -14.19 8.34
CA GLY A 114 0.07 -13.66 9.69
C GLY A 114 -0.69 -12.33 9.81
N ALA A 115 -1.24 -11.79 8.72
CA ALA A 115 -2.03 -10.57 8.72
C ALA A 115 -3.28 -10.70 7.84
N TYR A 116 -4.23 -9.76 7.95
CA TYR A 116 -5.37 -9.67 7.03
C TYR A 116 -5.02 -8.87 5.76
N GLY A 117 -3.92 -8.13 5.78
CA GLY A 117 -3.38 -7.44 4.62
C GLY A 117 -1.92 -7.07 4.78
N HIS A 118 -1.22 -6.94 3.66
CA HIS A 118 0.16 -6.47 3.58
C HIS A 118 0.23 -5.24 2.69
N LEU A 119 0.81 -4.17 3.19
CA LEU A 119 0.95 -2.92 2.46
C LEU A 119 2.42 -2.65 2.17
N VAL A 120 2.73 -2.45 0.91
CA VAL A 120 4.04 -1.99 0.44
C VAL A 120 3.88 -0.59 -0.10
N ALA A 121 4.77 0.32 0.29
CA ALA A 121 4.84 1.66 -0.26
C ALA A 121 6.20 1.89 -0.94
N LEU A 122 6.17 2.39 -2.17
CA LEU A 122 7.36 2.67 -2.98
C LEU A 122 7.30 4.12 -3.47
N ARG A 123 8.36 4.88 -3.21
CA ARG A 123 8.44 6.25 -3.73
C ARG A 123 8.74 6.25 -5.23
N ALA A 124 7.99 7.06 -5.98
CA ALA A 124 8.26 7.25 -7.40
C ALA A 124 9.61 7.95 -7.62
N GLY A 125 10.34 7.50 -8.63
CA GLY A 125 11.63 8.03 -9.02
C GLY A 125 12.82 7.20 -8.54
N ASP A 126 12.92 6.89 -7.25
CA ASP A 126 14.06 6.13 -6.69
C ASP A 126 13.71 4.75 -6.13
N LEU A 127 12.41 4.41 -6.10
CA LEU A 127 11.91 3.17 -5.52
C LEU A 127 12.27 2.98 -4.04
N ALA A 128 12.39 4.08 -3.28
CA ALA A 128 12.58 3.96 -1.84
C ALA A 128 11.47 3.09 -1.25
N TYR A 129 11.88 1.91 -0.77
CA TYR A 129 10.99 0.87 -0.26
C TYR A 129 10.66 1.15 1.21
N LEU A 130 9.38 1.09 1.53
CA LEU A 130 8.87 1.21 2.88
C LEU A 130 8.05 -0.04 3.21
N HIS A 131 8.53 -0.81 4.16
CA HIS A 131 7.75 -1.87 4.76
C HIS A 131 6.77 -1.25 5.75
N VAL A 132 5.48 -1.51 5.55
CA VAL A 132 4.40 -0.93 6.36
C VAL A 132 3.76 -2.04 7.17
N HIS A 133 3.68 -1.85 8.49
CA HIS A 133 3.15 -2.87 9.38
C HIS A 133 1.65 -2.68 9.60
N PRO A 134 0.85 -3.77 9.55
CA PRO A 134 -0.55 -3.71 9.93
C PRO A 134 -0.69 -3.47 11.44
N ASP A 135 -1.76 -2.80 11.82
CA ASP A 135 -2.17 -2.66 13.21
C ASP A 135 -2.98 -3.89 13.63
N GLY A 136 -2.42 -4.69 14.54
CA GLY A 136 -3.01 -5.93 14.98
C GLY A 136 -2.91 -7.07 13.95
N GLY A 137 -3.55 -8.20 14.25
CA GLY A 137 -3.50 -9.38 13.38
C GLY A 137 -4.45 -10.51 13.76
N PRO A 138 -4.55 -11.52 12.90
CA PRO A 138 -5.40 -12.67 13.13
C PRO A 138 -5.06 -13.39 14.44
N GLY A 139 -6.08 -13.64 15.26
CA GLY A 139 -5.92 -14.41 16.50
C GLY A 139 -5.51 -13.60 17.73
N ASP A 140 -5.35 -12.29 17.65
CA ASP A 140 -5.07 -11.40 18.79
C ASP A 140 -6.30 -11.13 19.67
N GLY A 141 -7.49 -11.59 19.24
CA GLY A 141 -8.77 -11.40 19.94
C GLY A 141 -9.34 -9.99 19.86
N LYS A 142 -8.74 -9.09 19.07
CA LYS A 142 -9.13 -7.68 18.95
C LYS A 142 -9.33 -7.24 17.51
N THR A 143 -8.53 -7.74 16.58
CA THR A 143 -8.54 -7.31 15.18
C THR A 143 -9.60 -8.10 14.39
N PRO A 144 -10.66 -7.44 13.90
CA PRO A 144 -11.67 -8.10 13.10
C PRO A 144 -11.12 -8.47 11.71
N PRO A 145 -11.65 -9.50 11.04
CA PRO A 145 -11.27 -9.87 9.69
C PRO A 145 -11.87 -8.94 8.61
N GLY A 146 -11.63 -7.65 8.74
CA GLY A 146 -12.15 -6.62 7.84
C GLY A 146 -13.46 -5.96 8.34
N PRO A 147 -14.09 -5.10 7.54
CA PRO A 147 -13.67 -4.68 6.20
C PRO A 147 -12.46 -3.75 6.19
N GLU A 148 -12.06 -3.20 7.32
CA GLU A 148 -10.97 -2.23 7.46
C GLU A 148 -9.68 -2.94 7.86
N ILE A 149 -8.59 -2.53 7.21
CA ILE A 149 -7.22 -2.92 7.54
C ILE A 149 -6.44 -1.63 7.79
N THR A 150 -5.90 -1.49 8.99
CA THR A 150 -5.18 -0.29 9.42
C THR A 150 -3.67 -0.52 9.38
N PHE A 151 -2.94 0.50 8.97
CA PHE A 151 -1.48 0.49 8.88
C PHE A 151 -0.88 1.76 9.44
N HIS A 152 0.30 1.65 10.06
CA HIS A 152 1.10 2.78 10.49
C HIS A 152 2.31 2.94 9.57
N THR A 153 2.53 4.16 9.07
CA THR A 153 3.63 4.43 8.15
C THR A 153 4.24 5.81 8.38
N THR A 154 5.54 5.89 8.13
CA THR A 154 6.29 7.16 8.10
C THR A 154 7.01 7.25 6.77
N VAL A 155 6.64 8.20 5.92
CA VAL A 155 7.32 8.43 4.65
C VAL A 155 8.49 9.41 4.85
N PRO A 156 9.66 9.20 4.20
CA PRO A 156 10.84 10.01 4.44
C PRO A 156 10.79 11.40 3.78
N SER A 157 10.02 11.57 2.70
CA SER A 157 10.04 12.81 1.91
C SER A 157 8.72 13.08 1.19
N THR A 158 8.59 14.27 0.64
CA THR A 158 7.53 14.63 -0.32
C THR A 158 7.70 13.87 -1.64
N GLY A 159 6.63 13.71 -2.39
CA GLY A 159 6.63 13.07 -3.71
C GLY A 159 5.44 12.13 -3.88
N ASP A 160 5.40 11.46 -5.01
CA ASP A 160 4.37 10.48 -5.29
C ASP A 160 4.84 9.10 -4.81
N TYR A 161 3.92 8.33 -4.24
CA TYR A 161 4.13 6.99 -3.74
C TYR A 161 3.13 6.04 -4.40
N ARG A 162 3.62 4.87 -4.80
CA ARG A 162 2.76 3.75 -5.15
C ARG A 162 2.59 2.87 -3.92
N LEU A 163 1.34 2.58 -3.59
CA LEU A 163 0.96 1.69 -2.51
C LEU A 163 0.33 0.45 -3.12
N PHE A 164 0.73 -0.72 -2.63
CA PHE A 164 0.20 -2.01 -3.06
C PHE A 164 -0.30 -2.76 -1.82
N LEU A 165 -1.60 -3.00 -1.76
CA LEU A 165 -2.24 -3.79 -0.71
C LEU A 165 -2.52 -5.19 -1.21
N ASP A 166 -1.91 -6.18 -0.60
CA ASP A 166 -2.32 -7.57 -0.75
C ASP A 166 -3.31 -7.95 0.35
N PHE A 167 -4.44 -8.51 -0.02
CA PHE A 167 -5.44 -9.07 0.87
C PHE A 167 -5.97 -10.40 0.34
N LYS A 168 -6.39 -11.29 1.24
CA LYS A 168 -6.92 -12.60 0.88
C LYS A 168 -8.39 -12.71 1.21
N HIS A 169 -9.19 -13.10 0.23
CA HIS A 169 -10.62 -13.42 0.39
C HIS A 169 -11.02 -14.49 -0.63
N ASP A 170 -11.97 -15.38 -0.30
CA ASP A 170 -12.39 -16.52 -1.12
C ASP A 170 -11.20 -17.37 -1.61
N GLY A 171 -10.23 -17.64 -0.74
CA GLY A 171 -9.06 -18.46 -1.04
C GLY A 171 -8.03 -17.84 -1.98
N LYS A 172 -8.24 -16.59 -2.46
CA LYS A 172 -7.37 -15.91 -3.43
C LYS A 172 -6.78 -14.64 -2.85
N VAL A 173 -5.47 -14.46 -3.07
CA VAL A 173 -4.80 -13.19 -2.80
C VAL A 173 -5.04 -12.23 -3.96
N ARG A 174 -5.31 -10.98 -3.63
CA ARG A 174 -5.55 -9.88 -4.57
C ARG A 174 -4.70 -8.69 -4.18
N THR A 175 -4.21 -7.98 -5.19
CA THR A 175 -3.42 -6.76 -4.98
C THR A 175 -4.21 -5.56 -5.46
N ALA A 176 -4.49 -4.63 -4.56
CA ALA A 176 -5.05 -3.31 -4.88
C ALA A 176 -3.93 -2.27 -4.86
N ASP A 177 -3.91 -1.39 -5.85
CA ASP A 177 -2.84 -0.43 -6.02
C ASP A 177 -3.34 1.03 -6.08
N PHE A 178 -2.54 1.94 -5.51
CA PHE A 178 -2.87 3.35 -5.39
C PHE A 178 -1.67 4.20 -5.73
N THR A 179 -1.92 5.41 -6.22
CA THR A 179 -0.93 6.48 -6.27
C THR A 179 -1.34 7.56 -5.28
N VAL A 180 -0.46 7.90 -4.34
CA VAL A 180 -0.73 8.88 -3.30
C VAL A 180 0.40 9.89 -3.23
N ARG A 181 0.06 11.18 -3.20
CA ARG A 181 1.06 12.22 -3.02
C ARG A 181 1.33 12.49 -1.56
N ALA A 182 2.57 12.35 -1.14
CA ALA A 182 3.03 12.79 0.17
C ALA A 182 3.40 14.27 0.12
N GLY A 183 2.85 15.06 1.05
CA GLY A 183 3.10 16.49 1.12
C GLY A 183 2.67 17.07 2.46
N ALA A 184 2.86 18.39 2.64
CA ALA A 184 2.20 19.09 3.73
C ALA A 184 0.68 18.92 3.52
N GLY A 185 0.00 18.27 4.49
CA GLY A 185 -1.42 17.96 4.40
C GLY A 185 -2.22 19.14 3.87
N ARG A 186 -3.19 18.85 3.01
CA ARG A 186 -4.09 19.87 2.47
C ARG A 186 -4.65 20.66 3.64
N PRO A 187 -4.60 22.02 3.64
CA PRO A 187 -5.26 22.79 4.68
C PRO A 187 -6.72 22.33 4.73
N ARG A 188 -7.17 21.90 5.89
CA ARG A 188 -8.61 21.64 6.11
C ARG A 188 -9.34 22.90 5.72
N PRO A 189 -10.39 22.85 4.88
CA PRO A 189 -11.21 24.03 4.63
C PRO A 189 -11.64 24.59 5.99
N THR A 190 -11.20 25.76 6.32
CA THR A 190 -11.71 26.49 7.48
C THR A 190 -13.18 26.69 7.18
N ALA A 191 -14.07 26.15 8.03
CA ALA A 191 -15.49 26.45 7.96
C ALA A 191 -15.61 27.98 8.00
N GLU A 192 -16.22 28.55 6.95
CA GLU A 192 -16.54 29.96 6.95
C GLU A 192 -17.41 30.26 8.18
N PRO A 193 -17.13 31.34 8.91
CA PRO A 193 -18.01 31.76 10.00
C PRO A 193 -19.38 32.07 9.40
N HIS A 194 -20.39 31.37 9.85
CA HIS A 194 -21.76 31.69 9.52
C HIS A 194 -22.07 33.07 10.12
N ASP A 195 -22.12 34.09 9.25
CA ASP A 195 -22.60 35.41 9.58
C ASP A 195 -24.09 35.30 9.98
N HIS A 196 -24.38 35.42 11.26
CA HIS A 196 -25.74 35.55 11.74
C HIS A 196 -26.18 36.98 11.46
N PRO A 197 -27.24 37.19 10.68
CA PRO A 197 -27.79 38.56 10.51
C PRO A 197 -28.35 39.00 11.87
N SER A 198 -27.77 40.06 12.42
CA SER A 198 -28.32 40.74 13.58
C SER A 198 -29.64 41.39 13.19
N HIS A 199 -30.74 40.89 13.74
CA HIS A 199 -32.04 41.60 13.70
C HIS A 199 -31.91 42.89 14.49
N GLY A 200 -31.97 44.00 13.74
CA GLY A 200 -32.08 45.34 14.29
C GLY A 200 -33.37 45.53 15.10
N GLY A 201 -33.23 46.10 16.29
CA GLY A 201 -34.32 46.49 17.14
C GLY A 201 -35.17 47.57 16.49
N HIS A 202 -36.47 47.42 16.60
CA HIS A 202 -37.45 48.50 16.44
C HIS A 202 -37.71 49.11 17.80
N GLU A 203 -37.30 50.37 17.92
CA GLU A 203 -37.85 51.28 18.96
C GLU A 203 -39.25 51.71 18.60
N HIS A 204 -40.13 51.60 19.60
CA HIS A 204 -41.23 52.54 19.87
C HIS A 204 -41.35 52.71 21.36
#